data_6c362f435a7d9aca5861758f72822c1c
#
_entry.id   6c362f435a7d9aca5861758f72822c1c
#
_cell.length_a   1.000
_cell.length_b   1.000
_cell.length_c   1.000
_cell.angle_alpha   90.00
_cell.angle_beta   90.00
_cell.angle_gamma   90.00
#
_symmetry.space_group_name_H-M   'P 1'
#
loop_
_entity.id
_entity.type
_entity.pdbx_description
1 polymer ?
#
loop_
_entity_poly.entity_id
_entity_poly.type
_entity_poly.pdbx_seq_one_letter_code
_entity_poly.pdbx_strand_id
1 'polypeptide(L)' 'MAHDKLAVLIDADNARPAIVEGLLAEIAKYGTAHVKRIDGDWTKPDLNGWKEVLLRLSIQPIQQFRYTVSKNA' A
#
# COMPACT_ATOMS: atom_id res chain seq x y z
N MET A 1 -20.58 -2.61 18.17
CA MET A 1 -19.32 -2.89 17.64
C MET A 1 -19.34 -2.92 16.17
N ALA A 2 -18.73 -1.98 15.61
CA ALA A 2 -18.73 -1.93 14.19
C ALA A 2 -17.68 -2.87 13.65
N HIS A 3 -18.08 -3.72 12.77
CA HIS A 3 -17.16 -4.50 11.98
C HIS A 3 -17.20 -3.92 10.58
N ASP A 4 -16.70 -2.70 10.47
CA ASP A 4 -16.69 -2.03 9.20
C ASP A 4 -15.75 -2.72 8.26
N LYS A 5 -16.16 -2.78 7.00
CA LYS A 5 -15.30 -3.24 5.94
C LYS A 5 -14.51 -2.07 5.43
N LEU A 6 -13.21 -2.16 5.55
CA LEU A 6 -12.32 -1.05 5.22
C LEU A 6 -11.50 -1.36 3.98
N ALA A 7 -11.27 -0.34 3.18
CA ALA A 7 -10.33 -0.42 2.08
C ALA A 7 -9.11 0.41 2.46
N VAL A 8 -7.93 -0.20 2.38
CA VAL A 8 -6.68 0.47 2.72
C VAL A 8 -5.89 0.67 1.44
N LEU A 9 -5.65 1.92 1.09
CA LEU A 9 -4.90 2.28 -0.09
C LEU A 9 -3.63 2.99 0.35
N ILE A 10 -2.49 2.49 -0.09
CA ILE A 10 -1.20 2.97 0.35
C ILE A 10 -0.41 3.45 -0.86
N ASP A 11 0.38 4.49 -0.66
CA ASP A 11 1.30 5.00 -1.68
C ASP A 11 2.72 4.59 -1.26
N ALA A 12 3.34 3.72 -2.03
CA ALA A 12 4.66 3.20 -1.70
C ALA A 12 5.75 4.27 -1.72
N ASP A 13 5.54 5.34 -2.48
CA ASP A 13 6.52 6.43 -2.54
C ASP A 13 6.54 7.24 -1.26
N ASN A 14 5.45 7.22 -0.51
CA ASN A 14 5.30 8.02 0.71
C ASN A 14 5.20 7.18 1.97
N ALA A 15 5.39 5.89 1.87
CA ALA A 15 5.27 4.99 3.02
C ALA A 15 6.50 4.12 3.13
N ARG A 16 6.73 3.60 4.32
CA ARG A 16 7.83 2.66 4.58
C ARG A 16 7.26 1.33 5.01
N PRO A 17 7.90 0.21 4.63
CA PRO A 17 7.40 -1.11 5.01
C PRO A 17 7.18 -1.27 6.50
N ALA A 18 8.12 -0.78 7.30
CA ALA A 18 8.03 -0.95 8.75
C ALA A 18 6.84 -0.21 9.36
N ILE A 19 6.45 0.91 8.77
CA ILE A 19 5.35 1.70 9.28
C ILE A 19 4.01 1.08 8.91
N VAL A 20 3.93 0.44 7.75
CA VAL A 20 2.68 -0.11 7.26
C VAL A 20 2.17 -1.24 8.15
N GLU A 21 3.05 -2.05 8.68
CA GLU A 21 2.64 -3.11 9.57
C GLU A 21 1.94 -2.55 10.81
N GLY A 22 2.53 -1.53 11.41
CA GLY A 22 1.93 -0.87 12.57
C GLY A 22 0.62 -0.17 12.22
N LEU A 23 0.56 0.43 11.04
CA LEU A 23 -0.64 1.09 10.58
C LEU A 23 -1.79 0.10 10.42
N LEU A 24 -1.54 -1.05 9.82
CA LEU A 24 -2.57 -2.06 9.65
C LEU A 24 -3.04 -2.64 10.98
N ALA A 25 -2.12 -2.78 11.92
CA ALA A 25 -2.49 -3.22 13.27
C ALA A 25 -3.41 -2.21 13.93
N GLU A 26 -3.15 -0.92 13.73
CA GLU A 26 -4.00 0.12 14.27
C GLU A 26 -5.37 0.13 13.61
N ILE A 27 -5.40 -0.02 12.29
CA ILE A 27 -6.66 -0.06 11.54
C ILE A 27 -7.53 -1.23 11.99
N ALA A 28 -6.92 -2.35 12.32
CA ALA A 28 -7.65 -3.54 12.74
C ALA A 28 -8.49 -3.32 14.01
N LYS A 29 -8.19 -2.27 14.76
CA LYS A 29 -9.01 -1.90 15.92
C LYS A 29 -10.35 -1.33 15.54
N TYR A 30 -10.49 -0.85 14.32
CA TYR A 30 -11.68 -0.14 13.87
C TYR A 30 -12.54 -0.97 12.92
N GLY A 31 -11.98 -2.00 12.32
CA GLY A 31 -12.72 -2.81 11.39
C GLY A 31 -11.82 -3.84 10.73
N THR A 32 -12.32 -4.43 9.66
CA THR A 32 -11.57 -5.42 8.91
C THR A 32 -11.15 -4.84 7.57
N ALA A 33 -9.85 -4.93 7.28
CA ALA A 33 -9.33 -4.47 6.00
C ALA A 33 -9.59 -5.54 4.95
N HIS A 34 -10.66 -5.40 4.21
CA HIS A 34 -11.02 -6.34 3.15
C HIS A 34 -10.24 -6.11 1.88
N VAL A 35 -9.82 -4.88 1.65
CA VAL A 35 -9.02 -4.51 0.49
C VAL A 35 -7.78 -3.82 1.00
N LYS A 36 -6.63 -4.33 0.61
CA LYS A 36 -5.35 -3.72 0.94
C LYS A 36 -4.55 -3.63 -0.35
N ARG A 37 -4.29 -2.41 -0.80
CA ARG A 37 -3.55 -2.17 -2.04
C ARG A 37 -2.46 -1.15 -1.79
N ILE A 38 -1.38 -1.31 -2.52
CA ILE A 38 -0.28 -0.36 -2.46
C ILE A 38 0.16 -0.02 -3.88
N ASP A 39 0.10 1.25 -4.21
CA ASP A 39 0.49 1.76 -5.51
C ASP A 39 1.95 2.17 -5.48
N GLY A 40 2.66 1.84 -6.53
CA GLY A 40 4.04 2.24 -6.65
C GLY A 40 4.63 1.81 -7.99
N ASP A 41 5.82 2.28 -8.25
CA ASP A 41 6.57 1.83 -9.42
C ASP A 41 7.45 0.66 -8.99
N TRP A 42 6.93 -0.53 -9.16
CA TRP A 42 7.59 -1.75 -8.68
C TRP A 42 8.79 -2.17 -9.52
N THR A 43 9.08 -1.40 -10.58
CA THR A 43 10.30 -1.60 -11.34
C THR A 43 11.51 -0.98 -10.67
N LYS A 44 11.31 -0.12 -9.68
CA LYS A 44 12.40 0.55 -8.98
C LYS A 44 13.03 -0.37 -7.94
N PRO A 45 14.36 -0.43 -7.89
CA PRO A 45 15.04 -1.31 -6.92
C PRO A 45 14.79 -0.95 -5.46
N ASP A 46 14.56 0.33 -5.18
CA ASP A 46 14.35 0.78 -3.80
C ASP A 46 13.02 0.29 -3.22
N LEU A 47 12.15 -0.26 -4.04
CA LEU A 47 10.90 -0.84 -3.53
C LEU A 47 11.03 -2.34 -3.24
N ASN A 48 12.22 -2.92 -3.41
CA ASN A 48 12.41 -4.34 -3.15
C ASN A 48 12.13 -4.72 -1.68
N GLY A 49 12.35 -3.80 -0.77
CA GLY A 49 12.09 -4.06 0.65
C GLY A 49 10.62 -4.32 0.98
N TRP A 50 9.73 -4.02 0.05
CA TRP A 50 8.30 -4.24 0.24
C TRP A 50 7.86 -5.69 0.05
N LYS A 51 8.64 -6.47 -0.68
CA LYS A 51 8.19 -7.80 -1.09
C LYS A 51 7.72 -8.68 0.05
N GLU A 52 8.53 -8.79 1.08
CA GLU A 52 8.19 -9.63 2.22
C GLU A 52 6.96 -9.13 2.95
N VAL A 53 6.88 -7.81 3.12
CA VAL A 53 5.76 -7.19 3.81
C VAL A 53 4.46 -7.40 3.03
N LEU A 54 4.50 -7.26 1.71
CA LEU A 54 3.32 -7.45 0.88
C LEU A 54 2.77 -8.86 1.00
N LEU A 55 3.66 -9.84 1.00
CA LEU A 55 3.26 -11.23 1.12
C LEU A 55 2.71 -11.53 2.51
N ARG A 56 3.42 -11.08 3.53
CA ARG A 56 3.05 -11.37 4.91
C ARG A 56 1.73 -10.72 5.30
N LEU A 57 1.47 -9.52 4.81
CA LEU A 57 0.28 -8.76 5.17
C LEU A 57 -0.82 -8.84 4.12
N SER A 58 -0.61 -9.63 3.08
CA SER A 58 -1.59 -9.81 2.00
C SER A 58 -2.00 -8.49 1.35
N ILE A 59 -1.01 -7.67 1.05
CA ILE A 59 -1.23 -6.40 0.37
C ILE A 59 -1.01 -6.59 -1.12
N GLN A 60 -1.94 -6.15 -1.93
CA GLN A 60 -1.85 -6.28 -3.38
C GLN A 60 -1.07 -5.11 -3.97
N PRO A 61 0.07 -5.35 -4.62
CA PRO A 61 0.79 -4.28 -5.29
C PRO A 61 0.12 -3.93 -6.61
N ILE A 62 0.02 -2.64 -6.86
CA ILE A 62 -0.52 -2.11 -8.11
C ILE A 62 0.58 -1.30 -8.76
N GLN A 63 0.89 -1.60 -10.02
CA GLN A 63 1.88 -0.84 -10.75
C GLN A 63 1.30 0.50 -11.16
N GLN A 64 1.99 1.55 -10.77
CA GLN A 64 1.59 2.90 -11.14
C GLN A 64 2.37 3.33 -12.36
N PHE A 65 1.65 3.70 -13.41
CA PHE A 65 2.25 4.23 -14.61
C PHE A 65 2.22 5.74 -14.56
N ARG A 66 3.35 6.34 -14.81
CA ARG A 66 3.45 7.80 -14.77
C ARG A 66 3.48 8.36 -16.17
N TYR A 67 2.62 9.32 -16.40
CA TYR A 67 2.60 10.06 -17.64
C TYR A 67 3.21 11.43 -17.38
N THR A 68 4.31 11.69 -18.04
CA THR A 68 4.99 12.97 -17.84
C THR A 68 4.64 14.00 -18.87
N VAL A 69 4.06 13.58 -19.96
CA VAL A 69 3.79 14.49 -21.09
C VAL A 69 2.83 15.58 -20.73
N SER A 70 1.89 15.30 -19.87
CA SER A 70 0.84 16.26 -19.55
C SER A 70 1.35 17.49 -18.83
N LYS A 71 2.53 17.42 -18.28
CA LYS A 71 3.06 18.53 -17.51
C LYS A 71 3.27 19.76 -18.34
N ASN A 72 3.58 19.56 -19.58
CA ASN A 72 3.90 20.66 -20.47
C ASN A 72 2.87 20.87 -21.55
N ALA A 73 1.85 20.12 -21.44
CA ALA A 73 0.78 20.25 -22.40
C ALA A 73 -0.10 21.43 -22.03
#